data_0b18ffc17edc6cea82b797e946538225
#
_entry.id   0b18ffc17edc6cea82b797e946538225
#
_cell.length_a   1.000
_cell.length_b   1.000
_cell.length_c   1.000
_cell.angle_alpha   90.00
_cell.angle_beta   90.00
_cell.angle_gamma   90.00
#
_symmetry.space_group_name_H-M   'P 1'
#
loop_
_entity.id
_entity.type
_entity.pdbx_description
1 polymer ?
#
loop_
_entity_poly.entity_id
_entity_poly.type
_entity_poly.pdbx_seq_one_letter_code
_entity_poly.pdbx_strand_id
1 'polypeptide(L)'
;MPELHVIDHPLVAHKLTQMRRASTSSERFRQLLTETSLLLTYEVTRELALHDVSITTPLVETRQPELVEDPVVVSILRAGNGLLAGGLQGLPSARVGHVG
;
A
#
# COMPACT_ATOMS: atom_id res chain seq x y z
N MET A 1 16.79 -13.08 -1.64
CA MET A 1 16.13 -13.14 -0.31
C MET A 1 15.30 -11.91 -0.08
N PRO A 2 14.03 -12.08 0.23
CA PRO A 2 13.25 -10.92 0.63
C PRO A 2 13.78 -10.37 1.94
N GLU A 3 13.86 -9.06 2.03
CA GLU A 3 14.24 -8.37 3.24
C GLU A 3 13.01 -8.17 4.13
N LEU A 4 13.21 -8.26 5.44
CA LEU A 4 12.17 -7.93 6.40
C LEU A 4 12.20 -6.42 6.66
N HIS A 5 11.11 -5.75 6.33
CA HIS A 5 10.94 -4.33 6.61
C HIS A 5 10.10 -4.14 7.86
N VAL A 6 10.71 -3.60 8.91
CA VAL A 6 10.00 -3.23 10.13
C VAL A 6 9.68 -1.74 10.03
N ILE A 7 8.39 -1.43 10.02
CA ILE A 7 7.94 -0.05 9.89
C ILE A 7 7.67 0.52 11.28
N ASP A 8 8.51 1.47 11.67
CA ASP A 8 8.42 2.18 12.94
C ASP A 8 7.92 3.60 12.67
N HIS A 9 6.61 3.74 12.59
CA HIS A 9 5.96 5.01 12.31
C HIS A 9 4.88 5.29 13.35
N PRO A 10 4.87 6.48 13.99
CA PRO A 10 3.91 6.79 15.04
C PRO A 10 2.44 6.62 14.64
N LEU A 11 2.09 6.99 13.42
CA LEU A 11 0.71 6.86 12.93
C LEU A 11 0.29 5.40 12.80
N VAL A 12 1.19 4.55 12.32
CA VAL A 12 0.93 3.11 12.23
C VAL A 12 0.76 2.52 13.62
N ALA A 13 1.66 2.86 14.55
CA ALA A 13 1.57 2.40 15.95
C ALA A 13 0.24 2.82 16.58
N HIS A 14 -0.19 4.06 16.35
CA HIS A 14 -1.46 4.59 16.84
C HIS A 14 -2.65 3.79 16.32
N LYS A 15 -2.68 3.52 15.02
CA LYS A 15 -3.77 2.75 14.38
C LYS A 15 -3.80 1.31 14.87
N LEU A 16 -2.64 0.68 15.04
CA LEU A 16 -2.56 -0.68 15.58
C LEU A 16 -3.10 -0.73 17.01
N THR A 17 -2.81 0.27 17.84
CA THR A 17 -3.35 0.36 19.19
C THR A 17 -4.87 0.44 19.17
N GLN A 18 -5.43 1.27 18.29
CA GLN A 18 -6.88 1.37 18.15
C GLN A 18 -7.52 0.06 17.70
N MET A 19 -6.86 -0.67 16.80
CA MET A 19 -7.34 -1.98 16.35
C MET A 19 -7.38 -3.01 17.49
N ARG A 20 -6.46 -2.90 18.45
CA ARG A 20 -6.36 -3.86 19.58
C ARG A 20 -7.33 -3.61 20.70
N ARG A 21 -7.99 -2.46 20.75
CA ARG A 21 -8.94 -2.14 21.82
C ARG A 21 -10.18 -3.04 21.72
N ALA A 22 -10.59 -3.59 22.84
CA ALA A 22 -11.80 -4.42 22.91
C ALA A 22 -13.06 -3.64 22.51
N SER A 23 -13.05 -2.32 22.69
CA SER A 23 -14.19 -1.45 22.36
C SER A 23 -14.30 -1.11 20.87
N THR A 24 -13.32 -1.47 20.07
CA THR A 24 -13.33 -1.16 18.63
C THR A 24 -14.38 -2.04 17.92
N SER A 25 -15.31 -1.39 17.21
CA SER A 25 -16.32 -2.11 16.44
C SER A 25 -15.69 -2.81 15.23
N SER A 26 -16.40 -3.81 14.69
CA SER A 26 -15.95 -4.52 13.49
C SER A 26 -15.78 -3.58 12.30
N GLU A 27 -16.69 -2.63 12.14
CA GLU A 27 -16.64 -1.62 11.09
C GLU A 27 -15.40 -0.74 11.24
N ARG A 28 -15.17 -0.23 12.46
CA ARG A 28 -13.99 0.60 12.73
C ARG A 28 -12.69 -0.18 12.56
N PHE A 29 -12.67 -1.45 12.96
CA PHE A 29 -11.52 -2.32 12.77
C PHE A 29 -11.16 -2.44 11.28
N ARG A 30 -12.15 -2.70 10.42
CA ARG A 30 -11.92 -2.80 8.96
C ARG A 30 -11.38 -1.50 8.37
N GLN A 31 -11.92 -0.37 8.81
CA GLN A 31 -11.46 0.93 8.37
C GLN A 31 -10.01 1.17 8.76
N LEU A 32 -9.66 0.88 10.01
CA LEU A 32 -8.29 1.00 10.52
C LEU A 32 -7.34 0.07 9.77
N LEU A 33 -7.78 -1.15 9.48
CA LEU A 33 -6.99 -2.12 8.73
C LEU A 33 -6.66 -1.60 7.33
N THR A 34 -7.63 -1.04 6.63
CA THR A 34 -7.44 -0.45 5.31
C THR A 34 -6.47 0.73 5.36
N GLU A 35 -6.65 1.63 6.33
CA GLU A 35 -5.78 2.79 6.50
C GLU A 35 -4.34 2.39 6.82
N THR A 36 -4.17 1.42 7.71
CA THR A 36 -2.85 0.89 8.06
C THR A 36 -2.17 0.27 6.84
N SER A 37 -2.92 -0.50 6.05
CA SER A 37 -2.39 -1.14 4.85
C SER A 37 -1.92 -0.12 3.82
N LEU A 38 -2.63 0.98 3.66
CA LEU A 38 -2.22 2.06 2.77
C LEU A 38 -0.88 2.65 3.21
N LEU A 39 -0.73 2.92 4.51
CA LEU A 39 0.52 3.46 5.06
C LEU A 39 1.69 2.48 4.90
N LEU A 40 1.44 1.18 5.16
CA LEU A 40 2.47 0.16 4.97
C LEU A 40 2.88 0.05 3.51
N THR A 41 1.93 0.08 2.59
CA THR A 41 2.20 0.03 1.16
C THR A 41 3.07 1.22 0.72
N TYR A 42 2.76 2.41 1.22
CA TYR A 42 3.55 3.61 0.96
C TYR A 42 5.02 3.41 1.36
N GLU A 43 5.26 2.86 2.55
CA GLU A 43 6.61 2.65 3.06
C GLU A 43 7.37 1.55 2.32
N VAL A 44 6.72 0.40 2.06
CA VAL A 44 7.42 -0.72 1.41
C VAL A 44 7.70 -0.45 -0.06
N THR A 45 7.00 0.49 -0.69
CA THR A 45 7.22 0.86 -2.08
C THR A 45 8.21 2.00 -2.26
N ARG A 46 8.83 2.48 -1.19
CA ARG A 46 9.75 3.62 -1.21
C ARG A 46 10.90 3.46 -2.22
N GLU A 47 11.39 2.25 -2.41
CA GLU A 47 12.57 1.98 -3.23
C GLU A 47 12.23 1.43 -4.62
N LEU A 48 10.98 1.55 -5.06
CA LEU A 48 10.62 1.14 -6.41
C LEU A 48 11.37 2.00 -7.44
N ALA A 49 11.84 1.33 -8.51
CA ALA A 49 12.62 1.99 -9.55
C ALA A 49 11.72 2.84 -10.45
N LEU A 50 12.23 4.02 -10.80
CA LEU A 50 11.58 4.94 -11.74
C LEU A 50 12.43 5.07 -12.99
N HIS A 51 11.79 5.44 -14.10
CA HIS A 51 12.46 5.85 -15.32
C HIS A 51 11.74 7.07 -15.92
N ASP A 52 12.47 7.85 -16.70
CA ASP A 52 11.89 9.02 -17.34
C ASP A 52 11.15 8.62 -18.61
N VAL A 53 9.93 9.13 -18.73
CA VAL A 53 9.11 8.94 -19.93
C VAL A 53 8.72 10.31 -20.49
N SER A 54 8.53 10.37 -21.80
CA SER A 54 8.06 11.58 -22.45
C SER A 54 6.55 11.68 -22.32
N ILE A 55 6.08 12.81 -21.81
CA ILE A 55 4.64 13.08 -21.68
C ILE A 55 4.32 14.43 -22.30
N THR A 56 3.07 14.60 -22.71
CA THR A 56 2.57 15.87 -23.23
C THR A 56 1.65 16.51 -22.20
N THR A 57 2.04 17.69 -21.72
CA THR A 57 1.19 18.50 -20.86
C THR A 57 0.40 19.49 -21.70
N PRO A 58 -0.60 20.19 -21.14
CA PRO A 58 -1.31 21.24 -21.91
C PRO A 58 -0.41 22.36 -22.42
N LEU A 59 0.79 22.54 -21.88
CA LEU A 59 1.69 23.63 -22.24
C LEU A 59 2.89 23.16 -23.04
N VAL A 60 3.42 21.96 -22.77
CA VAL A 60 4.69 21.52 -23.36
C VAL A 60 4.85 20.00 -23.24
N GLU A 61 5.61 19.44 -24.16
CA GLU A 61 6.12 18.08 -24.03
C GLU A 61 7.30 18.09 -23.05
N THR A 62 7.35 17.15 -22.12
CA THR A 62 8.38 17.08 -21.10
C THR A 62 8.63 15.63 -20.68
N ARG A 63 9.75 15.41 -19.99
CA ARG A 63 10.09 14.09 -19.45
C ARG A 63 9.80 14.07 -17.96
N GLN A 64 9.10 13.01 -17.52
CA GLN A 64 8.70 12.86 -16.13
C GLN A 64 8.91 11.41 -15.67
N PRO A 65 9.11 11.20 -14.36
CA PRO A 65 9.35 9.87 -13.83
C PRO A 65 8.07 9.03 -13.74
N GLU A 66 8.19 7.77 -14.12
CA GLU A 66 7.16 6.74 -13.92
C GLU A 66 7.81 5.47 -13.40
N LEU A 67 7.02 4.60 -12.78
CA LEU A 67 7.50 3.31 -12.33
C LEU A 67 7.98 2.47 -13.52
N VAL A 68 9.12 1.79 -13.34
CA VAL A 68 9.64 0.85 -14.36
C VAL A 68 8.66 -0.29 -14.58
N GLU A 69 8.12 -0.84 -13.46
CA GLU A 69 7.15 -1.94 -13.50
C GLU A 69 6.09 -1.70 -12.44
N ASP A 70 4.85 -2.08 -12.73
CA ASP A 70 3.80 -2.08 -11.72
C ASP A 70 4.08 -3.20 -10.71
N PRO A 71 3.99 -2.91 -9.40
CA PRO A 71 4.20 -3.94 -8.40
C PRO A 71 3.08 -4.97 -8.41
N VAL A 72 3.40 -6.17 -7.88
CA VAL A 72 2.43 -7.23 -7.68
C VAL A 72 2.02 -7.24 -6.22
N VAL A 73 0.72 -7.16 -5.96
CA VAL A 73 0.15 -7.23 -4.62
C VAL A 73 -0.41 -8.63 -4.40
N VAL A 74 0.08 -9.31 -3.36
CA VAL A 74 -0.34 -10.67 -3.01
C VAL A 74 -0.92 -10.65 -1.60
N SER A 75 -2.08 -11.29 -1.42
CA SER A 75 -2.67 -11.47 -0.10
C SER A 75 -2.99 -12.93 0.16
N ILE A 76 -2.95 -13.30 1.44
CA ILE A 76 -3.45 -14.60 1.89
C ILE A 76 -4.94 -14.42 2.14
N LEU A 77 -5.74 -15.28 1.52
CA LEU A 77 -7.21 -15.16 1.59
C LEU A 77 -7.71 -15.15 3.02
N ARG A 78 -8.79 -14.40 3.23
CA ARG A 78 -9.46 -14.11 4.49
C ARG A 78 -8.71 -13.14 5.38
N ALA A 79 -7.51 -13.48 5.82
CA ALA A 79 -6.75 -12.63 6.72
C ALA A 79 -6.21 -11.38 6.04
N GLY A 80 -5.87 -11.49 4.75
CA GLY A 80 -5.20 -10.43 4.01
C GLY A 80 -6.09 -9.49 3.21
N ASN A 81 -7.41 -9.76 3.11
CA ASN A 81 -8.28 -8.99 2.23
C ASN A 81 -8.38 -7.50 2.60
N GLY A 82 -8.40 -7.18 3.90
CA GLY A 82 -8.38 -5.79 4.35
C GLY A 82 -7.06 -5.09 4.00
N LEU A 83 -5.95 -5.80 4.14
CA LEU A 83 -4.63 -5.30 3.76
C LEU A 83 -4.54 -5.08 2.25
N LEU A 84 -5.11 -5.99 1.46
CA LEU A 84 -5.14 -5.86 0.01
C LEU A 84 -5.92 -4.62 -0.43
N ALA A 85 -7.07 -4.35 0.19
CA ALA A 85 -7.87 -3.18 -0.14
C ALA A 85 -7.09 -1.89 0.10
N GLY A 86 -6.37 -1.78 1.23
CA GLY A 86 -5.52 -0.63 1.53
C GLY A 86 -4.36 -0.50 0.55
N GLY A 87 -3.73 -1.61 0.20
CA GLY A 87 -2.64 -1.64 -0.78
C GLY A 87 -3.10 -1.17 -2.16
N LEU A 88 -4.29 -1.59 -2.59
CA LEU A 88 -4.85 -1.19 -3.88
C LEU A 88 -5.24 0.29 -3.92
N GLN A 89 -5.61 0.89 -2.80
CA GLN A 89 -5.82 2.34 -2.74
C GLN A 89 -4.53 3.11 -3.02
N GLY A 90 -3.38 2.59 -2.55
CA GLY A 90 -2.08 3.19 -2.82
C GLY A 90 -1.53 2.86 -4.21
N LEU A 91 -1.91 1.70 -4.77
CA LEU A 91 -1.39 1.16 -6.03
C LEU A 91 -2.54 0.65 -6.90
N PRO A 92 -3.38 1.54 -7.45
CA PRO A 92 -4.57 1.10 -8.21
C PRO A 92 -4.23 0.25 -9.45
N SER A 93 -3.05 0.42 -10.03
CA SER A 93 -2.62 -0.33 -11.21
C SER A 93 -1.85 -1.61 -10.86
N ALA A 94 -1.66 -1.93 -9.59
CA ALA A 94 -0.92 -3.11 -9.17
C ALA A 94 -1.63 -4.39 -9.58
N ARG A 95 -0.82 -5.40 -9.94
CA ARG A 95 -1.35 -6.75 -10.17
C ARG A 95 -1.71 -7.40 -8.84
N VAL A 96 -2.75 -8.18 -8.84
CA VAL A 96 -3.26 -8.82 -7.62
C VAL A 96 -3.13 -10.32 -7.72
N GLY A 97 -2.54 -10.93 -6.69
CA GLY A 97 -2.49 -12.37 -6.52
C GLY A 97 -3.08 -12.76 -5.17
N HIS A 98 -3.61 -13.95 -5.08
CA HIS A 98 -4.16 -14.50 -3.84
C HIS A 98 -3.53 -15.85 -3.53
N VAL A 99 -3.20 -16.05 -2.25
CA VAL A 99 -2.72 -17.32 -1.71
C VAL A 99 -3.74 -17.75 -0.66
N GLY A 100 -4.36 -18.89 -0.89
CA GLY A 100 -5.45 -19.32 -0.02
C GLY A 100 -5.29 -20.67 0.58
#